data_0ec2f635ea13ee43ed2d334f7f6f6505
#
_entry.id   0ec2f635ea13ee43ed2d334f7f6f6505
#
_cell.length_a   1.000
_cell.length_b   1.000
_cell.length_c   1.000
_cell.angle_alpha   90.00
_cell.angle_beta   90.00
_cell.angle_gamma   90.00
#
_symmetry.space_group_name_H-M   'P 1'
#
loop_
_entity.id
_entity.type
_entity.pdbx_description
1 polymer ?
#
loop_
_entity_poly.entity_id
_entity_poly.type
_entity_poly.pdbx_seq_one_letter_code
_entity_poly.pdbx_strand_id
1 'polypeptide(L)'
;NWAVDCVADYASEKTGMQISVGRVNLEFPLDLGVEDFKMIKPNDSLPQVRDTVADVEKLVVSVQLMPLLSRQVEIDQLELRGVNMNTTDFIHEARVKGTVGLLSLSSHGIDWGKQTIIVDDALLSDANVSVELSDTVPPDTTKTPTYWKIHVEQLNVDRTRAVVHMPGDTLQVDAYLGKAGVREGTFDLYKNLYRVDNFELADGRIAYDNKFMTRSRDIIDPNHILLSEVNLGIDSLSYAMETSELKLVMRHCALKERGGLQIADIKGPLSMDSLKLKMPQLLLKTPDSWLKAAVDMDLNAFSDSCPGRLSLRANASLGKRDLMRFMSGMPAPFRRQWPDK
;
A
#
# COMPACT_ATOMS: atom_id res chain seq x y z
N ASN A 1 13.31 13.68 -35.59
CA ASN A 1 12.41 14.76 -35.19
C ASN A 1 13.09 15.55 -34.04
N TRP A 2 13.63 16.75 -34.35
CA TRP A 2 14.48 17.52 -33.43
C TRP A 2 13.93 17.59 -31.98
N ALA A 3 12.65 17.83 -31.81
CA ALA A 3 12.03 17.89 -30.47
C ALA A 3 12.08 16.55 -29.74
N VAL A 4 11.85 15.44 -30.43
CA VAL A 4 11.93 14.08 -29.89
C VAL A 4 13.35 13.79 -29.43
N ASP A 5 14.35 14.12 -30.27
CA ASP A 5 15.76 13.87 -29.97
C ASP A 5 16.21 14.73 -28.77
N CYS A 6 15.81 16.01 -28.71
CA CYS A 6 16.12 16.87 -27.56
C CYS A 6 15.55 16.38 -26.24
N VAL A 7 14.30 15.89 -26.22
CA VAL A 7 13.67 15.34 -25.01
C VAL A 7 14.37 14.05 -24.59
N ALA A 8 14.64 13.17 -25.54
CA ALA A 8 15.31 11.90 -25.28
C ALA A 8 16.74 12.10 -24.77
N ASP A 9 17.51 13.00 -25.39
CA ASP A 9 18.89 13.30 -25.03
C ASP A 9 18.97 13.96 -23.63
N TYR A 10 18.11 14.95 -23.35
CA TYR A 10 18.04 15.61 -22.06
C TYR A 10 17.70 14.61 -20.92
N ALA A 11 16.68 13.79 -21.17
CA ALA A 11 16.27 12.81 -20.18
C ALA A 11 17.34 11.70 -20.00
N SER A 12 18.03 11.29 -21.08
CA SER A 12 19.13 10.33 -21.02
C SER A 12 20.31 10.87 -20.21
N GLU A 13 20.66 12.13 -20.43
CA GLU A 13 21.75 12.79 -19.68
C GLU A 13 21.44 12.89 -18.17
N LYS A 14 20.19 13.22 -17.82
CA LYS A 14 19.74 13.36 -16.43
C LYS A 14 19.62 12.04 -15.68
N THR A 15 19.23 10.98 -16.34
CA THR A 15 18.98 9.66 -15.73
C THR A 15 20.16 8.72 -15.84
N GLY A 16 21.12 8.98 -16.72
CA GLY A 16 22.19 8.05 -17.06
C GLY A 16 21.72 6.80 -17.81
N MET A 17 20.50 6.82 -18.34
CA MET A 17 19.89 5.71 -19.08
C MET A 17 19.69 6.08 -20.56
N GLN A 18 19.58 5.06 -21.39
CA GLN A 18 19.18 5.29 -22.79
C GLN A 18 17.67 5.44 -22.83
N ILE A 19 17.21 6.64 -23.21
CA ILE A 19 15.80 6.94 -23.40
C ILE A 19 15.49 7.00 -24.89
N SER A 20 14.43 6.36 -25.30
CA SER A 20 13.87 6.48 -26.64
C SER A 20 12.42 6.91 -26.57
N VAL A 21 12.04 7.78 -27.50
CA VAL A 21 10.70 8.34 -27.64
C VAL A 21 10.25 8.11 -29.07
N GLY A 22 9.11 7.51 -29.27
CA GLY A 22 8.59 7.26 -30.62
C GLY A 22 8.01 8.51 -31.23
N ARG A 23 7.17 9.23 -30.54
CA ARG A 23 6.49 10.43 -31.03
C ARG A 23 6.27 11.44 -29.92
N VAL A 24 6.44 12.70 -30.25
CA VAL A 24 6.10 13.84 -29.38
C VAL A 24 5.06 14.69 -30.09
N ASN A 25 3.93 14.91 -29.45
CA ASN A 25 2.83 15.74 -29.92
C ASN A 25 2.60 16.89 -28.95
N LEU A 26 2.33 18.06 -29.47
CA LEU A 26 1.84 19.18 -28.66
C LEU A 26 0.34 19.26 -28.88
N GLU A 27 -0.41 19.03 -27.81
CA GLU A 27 -1.86 19.15 -27.79
C GLU A 27 -2.24 20.54 -27.23
N PHE A 28 -3.30 21.16 -27.79
CA PHE A 28 -3.75 22.48 -27.32
C PHE A 28 -4.47 22.33 -25.96
N PRO A 29 -4.29 23.22 -24.96
CA PRO A 29 -3.54 24.48 -25.05
C PRO A 29 -2.04 24.38 -24.81
N LEU A 30 -1.52 23.42 -24.04
CA LEU A 30 -0.09 23.21 -23.77
C LEU A 30 0.20 21.82 -23.18
N ASP A 31 -0.48 20.82 -23.68
CA ASP A 31 -0.22 19.45 -23.25
C ASP A 31 0.90 18.84 -24.12
N LEU A 32 1.89 18.29 -23.49
CA LEU A 32 2.95 17.55 -24.13
C LEU A 32 2.60 16.06 -24.10
N GLY A 33 2.19 15.51 -25.21
CA GLY A 33 1.97 14.08 -25.40
C GLY A 33 3.24 13.40 -25.88
N VAL A 34 3.65 12.34 -25.21
CA VAL A 34 4.78 11.48 -25.59
C VAL A 34 4.26 10.06 -25.75
N GLU A 35 4.46 9.49 -26.92
CA GLU A 35 4.06 8.12 -27.23
C GLU A 35 5.31 7.22 -27.37
N ASP A 36 5.17 5.95 -27.03
CA ASP A 36 6.22 4.92 -27.10
C ASP A 36 7.50 5.35 -26.34
N PHE A 37 7.33 5.79 -25.10
CA PHE A 37 8.47 6.14 -24.25
C PHE A 37 9.09 4.87 -23.66
N LYS A 38 10.41 4.68 -23.90
CA LYS A 38 11.17 3.55 -23.35
C LYS A 38 12.41 4.03 -22.62
N MET A 39 12.61 3.46 -21.46
CA MET A 39 13.81 3.65 -20.64
C MET A 39 14.58 2.34 -20.57
N ILE A 40 15.81 2.35 -21.02
CA ILE A 40 16.67 1.17 -21.17
C ILE A 40 17.96 1.41 -20.39
N LYS A 41 18.33 0.45 -19.54
CA LYS A 41 19.60 0.43 -18.83
C LYS A 41 20.49 -0.70 -19.40
N PRO A 42 21.80 -0.46 -19.63
CA PRO A 42 22.74 -1.56 -19.85
C PRO A 42 22.76 -2.48 -18.64
N ASN A 43 22.77 -3.79 -18.85
CA ASN A 43 22.88 -4.75 -17.76
C ASN A 43 24.31 -4.70 -17.18
N ASP A 44 24.44 -4.50 -15.86
CA ASP A 44 25.74 -4.33 -15.21
C ASP A 44 26.60 -5.62 -15.26
N SER A 45 25.94 -6.78 -15.28
CA SER A 45 26.61 -8.10 -15.36
C SER A 45 26.90 -8.55 -16.81
N LEU A 46 26.12 -8.11 -17.75
CA LEU A 46 26.19 -8.47 -19.17
C LEU A 46 26.01 -7.21 -20.05
N PRO A 47 27.06 -6.42 -20.29
CA PRO A 47 26.97 -5.12 -20.99
C PRO A 47 26.35 -5.18 -22.40
N GLN A 48 26.30 -6.36 -23.00
CA GLN A 48 25.63 -6.58 -24.30
C GLN A 48 24.13 -6.77 -24.20
N VAL A 49 23.61 -7.03 -22.97
CA VAL A 49 22.16 -7.17 -22.70
C VAL A 49 21.63 -5.81 -22.23
N ARG A 50 20.51 -5.41 -22.78
CA ARG A 50 19.83 -4.17 -22.43
C ARG A 50 18.53 -4.52 -21.73
N ASP A 51 18.36 -4.03 -20.51
CA ASP A 51 17.14 -4.23 -19.74
C ASP A 51 16.19 -3.05 -19.93
N THR A 52 14.96 -3.33 -20.31
CA THR A 52 13.92 -2.31 -20.37
C THR A 52 13.41 -2.05 -18.95
N VAL A 53 13.74 -0.88 -18.41
CA VAL A 53 13.33 -0.45 -17.08
C VAL A 53 11.89 0.03 -17.06
N ALA A 54 11.50 0.76 -18.12
CA ALA A 54 10.12 1.20 -18.32
C ALA A 54 9.78 1.27 -19.79
N ASP A 55 8.56 0.86 -20.12
CA ASP A 55 7.92 0.99 -21.42
C ASP A 55 6.53 1.59 -21.20
N VAL A 56 6.26 2.75 -21.78
CA VAL A 56 5.04 3.51 -21.59
C VAL A 56 4.41 3.81 -22.94
N GLU A 57 3.19 3.36 -23.16
CA GLU A 57 2.47 3.58 -24.42
C GLU A 57 2.19 5.07 -24.64
N LYS A 58 1.68 5.74 -23.61
CA LYS A 58 1.36 7.17 -23.67
C LYS A 58 1.65 7.85 -22.34
N LEU A 59 2.37 8.95 -22.42
CA LEU A 59 2.60 9.92 -21.34
C LEU A 59 2.06 11.27 -21.82
N VAL A 60 1.16 11.86 -21.04
CA VAL A 60 0.68 13.24 -21.26
C VAL A 60 1.05 14.08 -20.05
N VAL A 61 1.64 15.23 -20.31
CA VAL A 61 1.99 16.21 -19.28
C VAL A 61 1.39 17.54 -19.65
N SER A 62 0.51 18.06 -18.84
CA SER A 62 -0.04 19.42 -18.97
C SER A 62 0.76 20.38 -18.11
N VAL A 63 1.19 21.48 -18.71
CA VAL A 63 1.99 22.51 -18.03
C VAL A 63 1.29 23.87 -18.03
N GLN A 64 1.48 24.63 -16.97
CA GLN A 64 0.93 25.98 -16.89
C GLN A 64 1.68 26.97 -17.78
N LEU A 65 0.94 27.75 -18.57
CA LEU A 65 1.51 28.71 -19.50
C LEU A 65 2.18 29.91 -18.78
N MET A 66 1.56 30.46 -17.74
CA MET A 66 2.07 31.64 -17.07
C MET A 66 3.39 31.38 -16.33
N PRO A 67 3.54 30.33 -15.52
CA PRO A 67 4.84 29.95 -14.96
C PRO A 67 5.90 29.65 -16.02
N LEU A 68 5.51 29.00 -17.14
CA LEU A 68 6.42 28.71 -18.23
C LEU A 68 7.03 29.97 -18.85
N LEU A 69 6.26 31.03 -19.00
CA LEU A 69 6.77 32.34 -19.45
C LEU A 69 7.79 32.97 -18.49
N SER A 70 7.72 32.60 -17.22
CA SER A 70 8.67 33.00 -16.16
C SER A 70 9.82 32.01 -15.98
N ARG A 71 9.98 31.04 -16.91
CA ARG A 71 10.95 29.95 -16.86
C ARG A 71 10.77 29.01 -15.66
N GLN A 72 9.56 28.90 -15.14
CA GLN A 72 9.15 27.95 -14.14
C GLN A 72 8.28 26.90 -14.82
N VAL A 73 8.50 25.63 -14.52
CA VAL A 73 7.68 24.53 -15.04
C VAL A 73 6.76 24.07 -13.91
N GLU A 74 5.48 24.35 -14.05
CA GLU A 74 4.45 23.84 -13.16
C GLU A 74 3.59 22.83 -13.93
N ILE A 75 3.47 21.63 -13.38
CA ILE A 75 2.74 20.52 -13.98
C ILE A 75 1.37 20.47 -13.34
N ASP A 76 0.32 20.67 -14.15
CA ASP A 76 -1.06 20.57 -13.69
C ASP A 76 -1.59 19.16 -13.76
N GLN A 77 -1.23 18.44 -14.80
CA GLN A 77 -1.71 17.08 -15.02
C GLN A 77 -0.60 16.19 -15.55
N LEU A 78 -0.57 14.98 -15.04
CA LEU A 78 0.25 13.86 -15.51
C LEU A 78 -0.67 12.68 -15.79
N GLU A 79 -0.61 12.11 -16.98
CA GLU A 79 -1.31 10.89 -17.33
C GLU A 79 -0.32 9.88 -17.95
N LEU A 80 -0.30 8.68 -17.39
CA LEU A 80 0.47 7.54 -17.90
C LEU A 80 -0.50 6.42 -18.29
N ARG A 81 -0.37 5.91 -19.49
CA ARG A 81 -1.15 4.76 -19.97
C ARG A 81 -0.25 3.65 -20.47
N GLY A 82 -0.66 2.41 -20.20
CA GLY A 82 0.03 1.22 -20.69
C GLY A 82 1.48 1.15 -20.22
N VAL A 83 1.72 1.33 -18.91
CA VAL A 83 3.07 1.26 -18.34
C VAL A 83 3.44 -0.19 -18.08
N ASN A 84 4.61 -0.60 -18.54
CA ASN A 84 5.28 -1.83 -18.14
C ASN A 84 6.63 -1.47 -17.52
N MET A 85 6.88 -1.90 -16.29
CA MET A 85 8.09 -1.55 -15.57
C MET A 85 8.81 -2.78 -15.00
N ASN A 86 10.16 -2.69 -15.01
CA ASN A 86 11.02 -3.64 -14.33
C ASN A 86 12.31 -2.90 -13.95
N THR A 87 12.38 -2.47 -12.69
CA THR A 87 13.49 -1.62 -12.23
C THR A 87 14.82 -2.36 -12.15
N THR A 88 14.82 -3.71 -12.24
CA THR A 88 16.06 -4.49 -12.14
C THR A 88 16.92 -4.01 -10.97
N ASP A 89 18.16 -3.60 -11.22
CA ASP A 89 19.10 -3.09 -10.22
C ASP A 89 19.13 -1.55 -10.13
N PHE A 90 18.14 -0.88 -10.75
CA PHE A 90 18.04 0.59 -10.72
C PHE A 90 17.70 1.13 -9.32
N ILE A 91 16.85 0.39 -8.59
CA ILE A 91 16.55 0.66 -7.18
C ILE A 91 17.26 -0.42 -6.36
N HIS A 92 18.30 -0.05 -5.63
CA HIS A 92 19.11 -1.03 -4.89
C HIS A 92 18.32 -1.73 -3.76
N GLU A 93 17.36 -1.04 -3.18
CA GLU A 93 16.61 -1.50 -1.99
C GLU A 93 15.41 -2.39 -2.35
N ALA A 94 14.95 -2.30 -3.59
CA ALA A 94 13.79 -3.06 -4.05
C ALA A 94 13.78 -3.23 -5.57
N ARG A 95 13.36 -4.39 -6.03
CA ARG A 95 13.07 -4.64 -7.44
C ARG A 95 11.56 -4.53 -7.65
N VAL A 96 11.15 -3.59 -8.49
CA VAL A 96 9.74 -3.37 -8.85
C VAL A 96 9.50 -3.87 -10.26
N LYS A 97 8.53 -4.77 -10.42
CA LYS A 97 8.05 -5.25 -11.70
C LYS A 97 6.54 -5.09 -11.77
N GLY A 98 6.03 -4.75 -12.92
CA GLY A 98 4.58 -4.75 -13.08
C GLY A 98 4.08 -3.94 -14.23
N THR A 99 2.77 -3.87 -14.30
CA THR A 99 2.04 -3.12 -15.31
C THR A 99 1.06 -2.16 -14.63
N VAL A 100 0.85 -1.01 -15.26
CA VAL A 100 -0.17 -0.04 -14.86
C VAL A 100 -0.97 0.33 -16.10
N GLY A 101 -2.28 0.10 -16.06
CA GLY A 101 -3.18 0.46 -17.16
C GLY A 101 -3.33 1.97 -17.28
N LEU A 102 -3.62 2.63 -16.14
CA LEU A 102 -3.78 4.09 -16.07
C LEU A 102 -3.26 4.61 -14.73
N LEU A 103 -2.42 5.63 -14.79
CA LEU A 103 -2.13 6.54 -13.70
C LEU A 103 -2.47 7.96 -14.18
N SER A 104 -3.41 8.61 -13.54
CA SER A 104 -3.75 10.01 -13.77
C SER A 104 -3.56 10.78 -12.48
N LEU A 105 -2.99 11.95 -12.58
CA LEU A 105 -2.71 12.82 -11.45
C LEU A 105 -2.95 14.26 -11.87
N SER A 106 -3.73 15.00 -11.10
CA SER A 106 -3.86 16.46 -11.20
C SER A 106 -3.28 17.13 -9.96
N SER A 107 -2.64 18.27 -10.16
CA SER A 107 -1.94 19.00 -9.10
C SER A 107 -2.02 20.48 -9.38
N HIS A 108 -2.32 21.31 -8.38
CA HIS A 108 -2.28 22.76 -8.52
C HIS A 108 -1.11 23.41 -7.78
N GLY A 109 -0.10 22.63 -7.38
CA GLY A 109 1.08 23.21 -6.80
C GLY A 109 2.21 22.25 -6.49
N ILE A 110 3.35 22.48 -7.11
CA ILE A 110 4.65 21.92 -6.71
C ILE A 110 5.54 23.10 -6.30
N ASP A 111 5.68 23.30 -5.00
CA ASP A 111 6.59 24.31 -4.45
C ASP A 111 7.95 23.69 -4.14
N TRP A 112 8.88 23.84 -5.07
CA TRP A 112 10.26 23.34 -4.92
C TRP A 112 11.01 24.00 -3.76
N GLY A 113 10.70 25.26 -3.45
CA GLY A 113 11.34 25.99 -2.35
C GLY A 113 10.92 25.48 -0.99
N LYS A 114 9.63 25.16 -0.83
CA LYS A 114 9.07 24.60 0.40
C LYS A 114 9.04 23.07 0.38
N GLN A 115 9.39 22.45 -0.74
CA GLN A 115 9.29 21.00 -0.96
C GLN A 115 7.89 20.46 -0.63
N THR A 116 6.87 21.09 -1.20
CA THR A 116 5.46 20.71 -0.99
C THR A 116 4.81 20.39 -2.32
N ILE A 117 4.05 19.30 -2.35
CA ILE A 117 3.22 18.89 -3.49
C ILE A 117 1.77 18.84 -3.02
N ILE A 118 0.86 19.42 -3.80
CA ILE A 118 -0.57 19.34 -3.59
C ILE A 118 -1.17 18.57 -4.77
N VAL A 119 -1.68 17.41 -4.50
CA VAL A 119 -2.37 16.53 -5.46
C VAL A 119 -3.86 16.69 -5.22
N ASP A 120 -4.59 17.20 -6.22
CA ASP A 120 -6.04 17.41 -6.14
C ASP A 120 -6.78 16.12 -6.35
N ASP A 121 -6.46 15.40 -7.42
CA ASP A 121 -7.03 14.10 -7.73
C ASP A 121 -5.96 13.17 -8.30
N ALA A 122 -5.98 11.93 -7.86
CA ALA A 122 -5.16 10.87 -8.42
C ALA A 122 -6.01 9.62 -8.65
N LEU A 123 -5.79 8.96 -9.78
CA LEU A 123 -6.38 7.69 -10.12
C LEU A 123 -5.31 6.71 -10.56
N LEU A 124 -5.25 5.57 -9.87
CA LEU A 124 -4.48 4.40 -10.28
C LEU A 124 -5.46 3.28 -10.65
N SER A 125 -5.37 2.76 -11.87
CA SER A 125 -6.31 1.75 -12.34
C SER A 125 -5.59 0.64 -13.11
N ASP A 126 -6.11 -0.58 -12.95
CA ASP A 126 -5.63 -1.78 -13.65
C ASP A 126 -4.13 -2.02 -13.46
N ALA A 127 -3.65 -1.82 -12.22
CA ALA A 127 -2.26 -2.04 -11.90
C ALA A 127 -2.02 -3.46 -11.33
N ASN A 128 -0.89 -4.06 -11.71
CA ASN A 128 -0.40 -5.31 -11.15
C ASN A 128 1.09 -5.18 -10.91
N VAL A 129 1.47 -4.96 -9.66
CA VAL A 129 2.83 -4.61 -9.26
C VAL A 129 3.39 -5.64 -8.29
N SER A 130 4.60 -6.10 -8.53
CA SER A 130 5.37 -6.96 -7.62
C SER A 130 6.61 -6.23 -7.16
N VAL A 131 6.83 -6.22 -5.85
CA VAL A 131 7.98 -5.60 -5.20
C VAL A 131 8.76 -6.69 -4.48
N GLU A 132 10.00 -6.89 -4.87
CA GLU A 132 10.96 -7.77 -4.19
C GLU A 132 11.89 -6.90 -3.36
N LEU A 133 11.82 -6.98 -2.04
CA LEU A 133 12.69 -6.23 -1.13
C LEU A 133 14.04 -6.93 -1.00
N SER A 134 15.12 -6.16 -0.89
CA SER A 134 16.47 -6.66 -0.68
C SER A 134 16.96 -6.36 0.74
N ASP A 135 17.61 -7.32 1.39
CA ASP A 135 18.26 -7.18 2.70
C ASP A 135 19.78 -7.00 2.59
N THR A 136 20.31 -7.15 1.37
CA THR A 136 21.76 -7.14 1.14
C THR A 136 22.36 -5.75 0.98
N VAL A 137 21.51 -4.73 0.86
CA VAL A 137 21.96 -3.34 0.69
C VAL A 137 21.95 -2.64 2.05
N PRO A 138 23.10 -2.22 2.55
CA PRO A 138 23.12 -1.42 3.77
C PRO A 138 22.38 -0.09 3.53
N PRO A 139 21.68 0.44 4.56
CA PRO A 139 20.99 1.71 4.42
C PRO A 139 21.98 2.78 3.96
N ASP A 140 21.62 3.49 2.92
CA ASP A 140 22.46 4.57 2.38
C ASP A 140 22.47 5.75 3.35
N THR A 141 23.53 5.80 4.16
CA THR A 141 23.74 6.86 5.15
C THR A 141 24.14 8.21 4.51
N THR A 142 24.36 8.24 3.19
CA THR A 142 24.73 9.45 2.45
C THR A 142 23.51 10.15 1.84
N LYS A 143 22.30 9.54 1.87
CA LYS A 143 21.08 10.16 1.37
C LYS A 143 20.80 11.45 2.11
N THR A 144 20.68 12.53 1.37
CA THR A 144 20.18 13.80 1.90
C THR A 144 18.73 13.59 2.38
N PRO A 145 18.39 14.01 3.61
CA PRO A 145 17.03 13.87 4.08
C PRO A 145 16.05 14.55 3.11
N THR A 146 14.99 13.86 2.77
CA THR A 146 13.95 14.47 1.96
C THR A 146 12.99 15.25 2.86
N TYR A 147 12.72 16.50 2.51
CA TYR A 147 11.85 17.39 3.27
C TYR A 147 10.46 17.50 2.63
N TRP A 148 10.19 16.69 1.62
CA TRP A 148 8.94 16.76 0.88
C TRP A 148 7.73 16.43 1.75
N LYS A 149 6.73 17.30 1.59
CA LYS A 149 5.41 17.12 2.17
C LYS A 149 4.38 17.05 1.06
N ILE A 150 3.63 15.95 1.04
CA ILE A 150 2.65 15.68 0.01
C ILE A 150 1.26 15.76 0.63
N HIS A 151 0.42 16.63 0.09
CA HIS A 151 -1.00 16.68 0.37
C HIS A 151 -1.75 16.03 -0.77
N VAL A 152 -2.70 15.18 -0.46
CA VAL A 152 -3.55 14.49 -1.42
C VAL A 152 -4.99 14.73 -1.02
N GLU A 153 -5.74 15.49 -1.82
CA GLU A 153 -7.15 15.72 -1.57
C GLU A 153 -7.96 14.46 -1.87
N GLN A 154 -7.71 13.84 -3.02
CA GLN A 154 -8.36 12.60 -3.40
C GLN A 154 -7.40 11.66 -4.13
N LEU A 155 -7.39 10.38 -3.73
CA LEU A 155 -6.76 9.29 -4.45
C LEU A 155 -7.77 8.16 -4.62
N ASN A 156 -7.96 7.71 -5.84
CA ASN A 156 -8.77 6.55 -6.17
C ASN A 156 -7.86 5.43 -6.71
N VAL A 157 -8.12 4.21 -6.29
CA VAL A 157 -7.40 3.02 -6.75
C VAL A 157 -8.43 1.98 -7.17
N ASP A 158 -8.37 1.57 -8.43
CA ASP A 158 -9.30 0.61 -9.01
C ASP A 158 -8.56 -0.63 -9.51
N ARG A 159 -9.09 -1.82 -9.25
CA ARG A 159 -8.62 -3.11 -9.78
C ARG A 159 -7.10 -3.27 -9.76
N THR A 160 -6.51 -2.93 -8.61
CA THR A 160 -5.05 -2.93 -8.43
C THR A 160 -4.61 -4.11 -7.58
N ARG A 161 -3.59 -4.82 -8.02
CA ARG A 161 -2.92 -5.88 -7.25
C ARG A 161 -1.49 -5.47 -6.95
N ALA A 162 -1.10 -5.63 -5.69
CA ALA A 162 0.26 -5.44 -5.23
C ALA A 162 0.75 -6.70 -4.52
N VAL A 163 1.93 -7.20 -4.91
CA VAL A 163 2.59 -8.34 -4.28
C VAL A 163 3.92 -7.86 -3.72
N VAL A 164 4.15 -8.07 -2.46
CA VAL A 164 5.42 -7.73 -1.79
C VAL A 164 6.09 -9.02 -1.33
N HIS A 165 7.30 -9.24 -1.81
CA HIS A 165 8.17 -10.32 -1.38
C HIS A 165 9.23 -9.76 -0.43
N MET A 166 9.27 -10.31 0.78
CA MET A 166 10.33 -9.98 1.75
C MET A 166 11.63 -10.66 1.36
N PRO A 167 12.78 -10.16 1.86
CA PRO A 167 14.09 -10.72 1.54
C PRO A 167 14.15 -12.24 1.74
N GLY A 168 14.86 -12.91 0.83
CA GLY A 168 14.99 -14.37 0.86
C GLY A 168 13.71 -15.12 0.56
N ASP A 169 12.70 -14.46 0.01
CA ASP A 169 11.37 -15.01 -0.31
C ASP A 169 10.69 -15.73 0.88
N THR A 170 11.00 -15.24 2.08
CA THR A 170 10.54 -15.82 3.35
C THR A 170 9.08 -15.57 3.61
N LEU A 171 8.62 -14.39 3.20
CA LEU A 171 7.29 -13.90 3.48
C LEU A 171 6.76 -13.13 2.26
N GLN A 172 5.52 -13.41 1.94
CA GLN A 172 4.82 -12.75 0.83
C GLN A 172 3.51 -12.13 1.33
N VAL A 173 3.27 -10.91 0.90
CA VAL A 173 1.96 -10.24 1.04
C VAL A 173 1.41 -9.98 -0.35
N ASP A 174 0.21 -10.46 -0.63
CA ASP A 174 -0.51 -10.26 -1.90
C ASP A 174 -1.82 -9.54 -1.58
N ALA A 175 -1.96 -8.31 -2.03
CA ALA A 175 -3.14 -7.49 -1.82
C ALA A 175 -3.79 -7.14 -3.15
N TYR A 176 -5.09 -7.43 -3.27
CA TYR A 176 -5.93 -6.95 -4.35
C TYR A 176 -6.92 -5.93 -3.81
N LEU A 177 -6.97 -4.78 -4.45
CA LEU A 177 -7.86 -3.67 -4.15
C LEU A 177 -8.87 -3.55 -5.29
N GLY A 178 -10.10 -3.97 -5.08
CA GLY A 178 -11.16 -3.83 -6.07
C GLY A 178 -11.47 -2.36 -6.31
N LYS A 179 -11.78 -1.64 -5.22
CA LYS A 179 -11.88 -0.18 -5.18
C LYS A 179 -11.33 0.30 -3.86
N ALA A 180 -10.38 1.22 -3.88
CA ALA A 180 -9.90 1.89 -2.68
C ALA A 180 -9.87 3.41 -2.90
N GLY A 181 -10.03 4.16 -1.82
CA GLY A 181 -10.02 5.61 -1.86
C GLY A 181 -9.38 6.21 -0.62
N VAL A 182 -8.62 7.28 -0.82
CA VAL A 182 -8.09 8.15 0.22
C VAL A 182 -8.66 9.53 0.01
N ARG A 183 -9.08 10.18 1.08
CA ARG A 183 -9.44 11.60 1.08
C ARG A 183 -8.67 12.30 2.18
N GLU A 184 -8.19 13.51 1.85
CA GLU A 184 -7.42 14.36 2.76
C GLU A 184 -6.23 13.61 3.39
N GLY A 185 -5.27 13.24 2.53
CA GLY A 185 -4.02 12.63 2.92
C GLY A 185 -2.90 13.66 3.12
N THR A 186 -2.09 13.51 4.14
CA THR A 186 -0.85 14.28 4.35
C THR A 186 0.30 13.32 4.65
N PHE A 187 1.34 13.38 3.83
CA PHE A 187 2.53 12.54 3.93
C PHE A 187 3.76 13.43 4.12
N ASP A 188 4.23 13.54 5.37
CA ASP A 188 5.43 14.29 5.73
C ASP A 188 6.62 13.33 5.72
N LEU A 189 7.40 13.33 4.62
CA LEU A 189 8.49 12.38 4.42
C LEU A 189 9.71 12.67 5.31
N TYR A 190 9.85 13.91 5.80
CA TYR A 190 10.91 14.26 6.73
C TYR A 190 10.62 13.76 8.15
N LYS A 191 9.38 13.97 8.60
CA LYS A 191 8.94 13.53 9.93
C LYS A 191 8.50 12.07 9.96
N ASN A 192 8.46 11.42 8.79
CA ASN A 192 7.89 10.07 8.64
C ASN A 192 6.50 9.96 9.29
N LEU A 193 5.68 11.00 9.09
CA LEU A 193 4.34 11.14 9.64
C LEU A 193 3.30 11.11 8.53
N TYR A 194 2.44 10.12 8.59
CA TYR A 194 1.41 9.86 7.59
C TYR A 194 0.03 10.02 8.21
N ARG A 195 -0.81 10.83 7.60
CA ARG A 195 -2.19 11.08 8.05
C ARG A 195 -3.14 10.92 6.88
N VAL A 196 -4.28 10.33 7.15
CA VAL A 196 -5.39 10.18 6.21
C VAL A 196 -6.68 10.39 6.96
N ASP A 197 -7.49 11.36 6.55
CA ASP A 197 -8.75 11.64 7.22
C ASP A 197 -9.80 10.58 6.92
N ASN A 198 -9.82 10.08 5.69
CA ASN A 198 -10.75 9.01 5.30
C ASN A 198 -10.08 8.02 4.34
N PHE A 199 -10.20 6.74 4.67
CA PHE A 199 -9.82 5.62 3.81
C PHE A 199 -10.97 4.65 3.64
N GLU A 200 -11.24 4.24 2.41
CA GLU A 200 -12.23 3.24 2.04
C GLU A 200 -11.59 2.14 1.20
N LEU A 201 -12.00 0.91 1.45
CA LEU A 201 -11.68 -0.24 0.61
C LEU A 201 -12.94 -1.07 0.42
N ALA A 202 -13.27 -1.39 -0.81
CA ALA A 202 -14.33 -2.30 -1.18
C ALA A 202 -13.80 -3.42 -2.08
N ASP A 203 -14.31 -4.62 -1.88
CA ASP A 203 -13.96 -5.84 -2.63
C ASP A 203 -12.43 -6.12 -2.60
N GLY A 204 -11.85 -6.02 -1.40
CA GLY A 204 -10.45 -6.33 -1.18
C GLY A 204 -10.20 -7.83 -0.97
N ARG A 205 -8.97 -8.28 -1.31
CA ARG A 205 -8.42 -9.58 -0.93
C ARG A 205 -7.01 -9.38 -0.42
N ILE A 206 -6.65 -10.05 0.65
CA ILE A 206 -5.32 -9.96 1.25
C ILE A 206 -4.86 -11.38 1.58
N ALA A 207 -3.71 -11.76 1.06
CA ALA A 207 -3.02 -12.99 1.42
C ALA A 207 -1.69 -12.65 2.09
N TYR A 208 -1.43 -13.29 3.20
CA TYR A 208 -0.17 -13.28 3.92
C TYR A 208 0.33 -14.70 4.01
N ASP A 209 1.51 -14.97 3.52
CA ASP A 209 2.07 -16.32 3.41
C ASP A 209 3.52 -16.35 3.93
N ASN A 210 3.73 -17.06 5.03
CA ASN A 210 5.06 -17.35 5.57
C ASN A 210 5.52 -18.69 5.03
N LYS A 211 6.39 -18.68 4.03
CA LYS A 211 6.81 -19.87 3.27
C LYS A 211 7.62 -20.87 4.08
N PHE A 212 8.17 -20.49 5.22
CA PHE A 212 8.91 -21.39 6.10
C PHE A 212 8.04 -22.19 7.07
N MET A 213 6.80 -21.77 7.24
CA MET A 213 5.88 -22.42 8.15
C MET A 213 4.94 -23.36 7.40
N THR A 214 4.69 -24.53 7.98
CA THR A 214 3.67 -25.46 7.46
C THR A 214 2.29 -24.96 7.78
N ARG A 215 1.38 -25.06 6.82
CA ARG A 215 -0.01 -24.64 7.01
C ARG A 215 -0.68 -25.44 8.11
N SER A 216 -1.25 -24.74 9.07
CA SER A 216 -2.10 -25.33 10.10
C SER A 216 -3.50 -25.65 9.53
N ARG A 217 -4.18 -26.60 10.18
CA ARG A 217 -5.60 -26.90 9.93
C ARG A 217 -6.54 -26.12 10.87
N ASP A 218 -6.00 -25.23 11.67
CA ASP A 218 -6.77 -24.43 12.62
C ASP A 218 -7.66 -23.42 11.89
N ILE A 219 -8.67 -22.90 12.59
CA ILE A 219 -9.62 -21.93 12.04
C ILE A 219 -8.91 -20.66 11.57
N ILE A 220 -7.85 -20.27 12.28
CA ILE A 220 -6.98 -19.14 11.90
C ILE A 220 -5.56 -19.67 11.93
N ASP A 221 -4.90 -19.60 10.78
CA ASP A 221 -3.47 -19.87 10.66
C ASP A 221 -2.75 -18.51 10.54
N PRO A 222 -2.07 -18.05 11.60
CA PRO A 222 -1.44 -16.73 11.59
C PRO A 222 -0.28 -16.62 10.60
N ASN A 223 0.25 -17.76 10.13
CA ASN A 223 1.33 -17.80 9.15
C ASN A 223 0.82 -17.84 7.70
N HIS A 224 -0.46 -18.17 7.49
CA HIS A 224 -1.05 -18.33 6.17
C HIS A 224 -2.47 -17.74 6.14
N ILE A 225 -2.58 -16.44 6.26
CA ILE A 225 -3.86 -15.71 6.27
C ILE A 225 -4.32 -15.48 4.84
N LEU A 226 -5.59 -15.76 4.57
CA LEU A 226 -6.24 -15.39 3.32
C LEU A 226 -7.61 -14.76 3.62
N LEU A 227 -7.65 -13.44 3.44
CA LEU A 227 -8.86 -12.65 3.59
C LEU A 227 -9.50 -12.38 2.23
N SER A 228 -10.81 -12.49 2.17
CA SER A 228 -11.63 -12.17 1.00
C SER A 228 -12.82 -11.31 1.41
N GLU A 229 -13.45 -10.67 0.42
CA GLU A 229 -14.58 -9.75 0.65
C GLU A 229 -14.24 -8.69 1.71
N VAL A 230 -12.99 -8.19 1.66
CA VAL A 230 -12.53 -7.18 2.61
C VAL A 230 -13.16 -5.85 2.24
N ASN A 231 -13.99 -5.34 3.15
CA ASN A 231 -14.57 -4.01 3.06
C ASN A 231 -14.18 -3.25 4.31
N LEU A 232 -13.50 -2.12 4.15
CA LEU A 232 -12.87 -1.40 5.24
C LEU A 232 -13.14 0.09 5.09
N GLY A 233 -13.59 0.74 6.15
CA GLY A 233 -13.69 2.19 6.28
C GLY A 233 -12.95 2.64 7.52
N ILE A 234 -12.01 3.55 7.35
CA ILE A 234 -11.18 4.11 8.42
C ILE A 234 -11.30 5.62 8.37
N ASP A 235 -11.47 6.21 9.52
CA ASP A 235 -11.41 7.65 9.74
C ASP A 235 -10.19 7.99 10.59
N SER A 236 -9.61 9.16 10.34
CA SER A 236 -8.55 9.75 11.17
C SER A 236 -7.33 8.84 11.39
N LEU A 237 -6.87 8.15 10.34
CA LEU A 237 -5.64 7.36 10.40
C LEU A 237 -4.43 8.28 10.57
N SER A 238 -3.57 7.96 11.53
CA SER A 238 -2.27 8.60 11.73
C SER A 238 -1.22 7.55 12.05
N TYR A 239 -0.12 7.55 11.33
CA TYR A 239 1.03 6.68 11.57
C TYR A 239 2.31 7.49 11.69
N ALA A 240 3.02 7.36 12.81
CA ALA A 240 4.32 7.96 13.06
C ALA A 240 5.39 6.86 13.11
N MET A 241 6.26 6.80 12.08
CA MET A 241 7.24 5.72 11.92
C MET A 241 8.28 5.72 13.06
N GLU A 242 8.73 6.88 13.51
CA GLU A 242 9.76 6.99 14.57
C GLU A 242 9.34 6.33 15.89
N THR A 243 8.06 6.45 16.23
CA THR A 243 7.50 5.88 17.47
C THR A 243 6.73 4.58 17.20
N SER A 244 6.61 4.18 15.93
CA SER A 244 5.72 3.09 15.48
C SER A 244 4.26 3.27 15.94
N GLU A 245 3.86 4.53 16.19
CA GLU A 245 2.54 4.84 16.71
C GLU A 245 1.52 4.87 15.57
N LEU A 246 0.53 3.97 15.63
CA LEU A 246 -0.63 3.92 14.75
C LEU A 246 -1.88 4.32 15.55
N LYS A 247 -2.64 5.28 15.04
CA LYS A 247 -3.96 5.66 15.55
C LYS A 247 -4.96 5.68 14.40
N LEU A 248 -6.13 5.13 14.62
CA LEU A 248 -7.22 5.19 13.64
C LEU A 248 -8.58 5.01 14.32
N VAL A 249 -9.63 5.39 13.63
CA VAL A 249 -11.00 5.05 13.98
C VAL A 249 -11.56 4.13 12.89
N MET A 250 -11.82 2.89 13.25
CA MET A 250 -12.45 1.93 12.35
C MET A 250 -13.96 2.19 12.30
N ARG A 251 -14.45 2.67 11.16
CA ARG A 251 -15.86 2.95 10.94
C ARG A 251 -16.62 1.68 10.60
N HIS A 252 -16.03 0.81 9.80
CA HIS A 252 -16.45 -0.55 9.56
C HIS A 252 -15.29 -1.41 9.06
N CYS A 253 -15.35 -2.70 9.32
CA CYS A 253 -14.49 -3.69 8.71
C CYS A 253 -15.25 -5.01 8.61
N ALA A 254 -15.49 -5.46 7.39
CA ALA A 254 -16.08 -6.76 7.11
C ALA A 254 -15.12 -7.59 6.28
N LEU A 255 -15.03 -8.88 6.56
CA LEU A 255 -14.13 -9.79 5.84
C LEU A 255 -14.53 -11.26 6.06
N LYS A 256 -14.01 -12.12 5.19
CA LYS A 256 -14.04 -13.56 5.34
C LYS A 256 -12.64 -14.12 5.30
N GLU A 257 -12.30 -14.96 6.25
CA GLU A 257 -11.04 -15.70 6.30
C GLU A 257 -11.27 -17.12 5.75
N ARG A 258 -10.26 -17.65 5.06
CA ARG A 258 -10.32 -18.99 4.40
C ARG A 258 -10.74 -20.11 5.33
N GLY A 259 -10.32 -20.12 6.61
CA GLY A 259 -10.69 -21.10 7.64
C GLY A 259 -12.17 -21.03 8.03
N GLY A 260 -12.91 -20.09 7.48
CA GLY A 260 -14.35 -19.94 7.67
C GLY A 260 -14.74 -18.89 8.70
N LEU A 261 -13.79 -18.18 9.32
CA LEU A 261 -14.13 -17.02 10.14
C LEU A 261 -14.76 -15.95 9.25
N GLN A 262 -15.93 -15.49 9.64
CA GLN A 262 -16.62 -14.38 8.99
C GLN A 262 -16.83 -13.25 9.98
N ILE A 263 -16.25 -12.11 9.67
CA ILE A 263 -16.49 -10.87 10.40
C ILE A 263 -17.52 -10.07 9.60
N ALA A 264 -18.64 -9.77 10.22
CA ALA A 264 -19.67 -8.93 9.62
C ALA A 264 -19.37 -7.44 9.82
N ASP A 265 -18.77 -7.08 10.95
CA ASP A 265 -18.39 -5.69 11.22
C ASP A 265 -17.41 -5.59 12.39
N ILE A 266 -16.40 -4.74 12.26
CA ILE A 266 -15.55 -4.27 13.37
C ILE A 266 -15.57 -2.76 13.38
N LYS A 267 -15.80 -2.17 14.57
CA LYS A 267 -15.81 -0.71 14.76
C LYS A 267 -15.08 -0.32 16.02
N GLY A 268 -14.60 0.91 16.03
CA GLY A 268 -14.05 1.57 17.19
C GLY A 268 -12.68 2.18 17.00
N PRO A 269 -12.25 3.02 17.92
CA PRO A 269 -10.92 3.58 17.90
C PRO A 269 -9.87 2.52 18.26
N LEU A 270 -8.75 2.56 17.54
CA LEU A 270 -7.57 1.74 17.76
C LEU A 270 -6.36 2.64 17.91
N SER A 271 -5.54 2.38 18.90
CA SER A 271 -4.18 2.90 18.97
C SER A 271 -3.21 1.77 19.29
N MET A 272 -2.09 1.79 18.61
CA MET A 272 -1.02 0.81 18.76
C MET A 272 0.34 1.52 18.66
N ASP A 273 1.28 1.10 19.45
CA ASP A 273 2.69 1.45 19.35
C ASP A 273 3.55 0.17 19.43
N SER A 274 4.87 0.31 19.54
CA SER A 274 5.78 -0.84 19.64
C SER A 274 5.58 -1.72 20.89
N LEU A 275 4.83 -1.25 21.89
CA LEU A 275 4.66 -1.90 23.17
C LEU A 275 3.22 -2.30 23.47
N LYS A 276 2.25 -1.52 22.98
CA LYS A 276 0.85 -1.61 23.41
C LYS A 276 -0.15 -1.53 22.27
N LEU A 277 -1.26 -2.26 22.45
CA LEU A 277 -2.48 -2.15 21.67
C LEU A 277 -3.63 -1.71 22.58
N LYS A 278 -4.38 -0.69 22.16
CA LYS A 278 -5.59 -0.23 22.86
C LYS A 278 -6.77 -0.12 21.91
N MET A 279 -7.89 -0.69 22.31
CA MET A 279 -9.19 -0.55 21.65
C MET A 279 -10.25 -0.29 22.72
N PRO A 280 -10.44 0.96 23.15
CA PRO A 280 -11.30 1.27 24.31
C PRO A 280 -12.79 1.03 24.06
N GLN A 281 -13.21 0.96 22.82
CA GLN A 281 -14.61 0.80 22.40
C GLN A 281 -14.71 -0.12 21.19
N LEU A 282 -14.20 -1.34 21.30
CA LEU A 282 -14.32 -2.35 20.26
C LEU A 282 -15.77 -2.85 20.16
N LEU A 283 -16.34 -2.78 18.98
CA LEU A 283 -17.53 -3.53 18.59
C LEU A 283 -17.15 -4.52 17.50
N LEU A 284 -17.30 -5.81 17.75
CA LEU A 284 -17.10 -6.86 16.75
C LEU A 284 -18.43 -7.60 16.57
N LYS A 285 -18.80 -7.82 15.32
CA LYS A 285 -19.96 -8.61 14.92
C LYS A 285 -19.56 -9.71 13.95
N THR A 286 -20.13 -10.84 14.14
CA THR A 286 -20.15 -11.95 13.21
C THR A 286 -21.60 -12.17 12.73
N PRO A 287 -21.92 -13.13 11.87
CA PRO A 287 -23.30 -13.37 11.42
C PRO A 287 -24.31 -13.68 12.53
N ASP A 288 -23.89 -14.31 13.63
CA ASP A 288 -24.78 -14.67 14.74
C ASP A 288 -24.25 -14.37 16.15
N SER A 289 -23.12 -13.65 16.25
CA SER A 289 -22.53 -13.23 17.53
C SER A 289 -22.18 -11.75 17.53
N TRP A 290 -22.02 -11.19 18.72
CA TRP A 290 -21.42 -9.87 18.89
C TRP A 290 -20.58 -9.78 20.15
N LEU A 291 -19.58 -8.93 20.11
CA LEU A 291 -18.70 -8.58 21.23
C LEU A 291 -18.56 -7.08 21.32
N LYS A 292 -18.82 -6.53 22.51
CA LYS A 292 -18.43 -5.16 22.88
C LYS A 292 -17.34 -5.27 23.91
N ALA A 293 -16.18 -4.64 23.67
CA ALA A 293 -15.04 -4.79 24.54
C ALA A 293 -14.25 -3.49 24.69
N ALA A 294 -13.57 -3.38 25.81
CA ALA A 294 -12.44 -2.48 26.00
C ALA A 294 -11.18 -3.32 26.21
N VAL A 295 -10.21 -3.14 25.34
CA VAL A 295 -8.95 -3.88 25.32
C VAL A 295 -7.81 -2.91 25.60
N ASP A 296 -6.94 -3.24 26.53
CA ASP A 296 -5.63 -2.61 26.78
C ASP A 296 -4.63 -3.76 26.98
N MET A 297 -3.72 -3.92 26.03
CA MET A 297 -2.85 -5.09 25.94
C MET A 297 -1.42 -4.68 25.64
N ASP A 298 -0.46 -5.18 26.39
CA ASP A 298 0.94 -5.16 26.02
C ASP A 298 1.17 -6.19 24.90
N LEU A 299 1.96 -5.86 23.87
CA LEU A 299 2.16 -6.75 22.72
C LEU A 299 2.83 -8.08 23.10
N ASN A 300 3.55 -8.11 24.21
CA ASN A 300 4.14 -9.32 24.79
C ASN A 300 3.23 -10.03 25.81
N ALA A 301 1.92 -9.69 25.87
CA ALA A 301 0.98 -10.26 26.86
C ALA A 301 0.94 -11.79 26.86
N PHE A 302 1.23 -12.42 25.71
CA PHE A 302 1.24 -13.86 25.52
C PHE A 302 2.65 -14.47 25.40
N SER A 303 3.69 -13.73 25.79
CA SER A 303 5.06 -14.23 25.78
C SER A 303 5.32 -15.15 26.96
N ASP A 304 5.89 -16.32 26.70
CA ASP A 304 6.24 -17.29 27.76
C ASP A 304 7.40 -16.83 28.63
N SER A 305 8.33 -16.04 28.10
CA SER A 305 9.55 -15.60 28.77
C SER A 305 9.38 -14.30 29.59
N CYS A 306 8.53 -13.39 29.09
CA CYS A 306 8.28 -12.10 29.72
C CYS A 306 6.83 -11.67 29.45
N PRO A 307 5.84 -12.24 30.18
CA PRO A 307 4.44 -11.95 29.93
C PRO A 307 4.09 -10.51 30.28
N GLY A 308 3.48 -9.82 29.31
CA GLY A 308 2.93 -8.49 29.49
C GLY A 308 1.54 -8.52 30.12
N ARG A 309 0.93 -7.35 30.23
CA ARG A 309 -0.39 -7.16 30.81
C ARG A 309 -1.48 -7.21 29.75
N LEU A 310 -2.57 -7.92 30.01
CA LEU A 310 -3.83 -7.85 29.28
C LEU A 310 -4.95 -7.40 30.21
N SER A 311 -5.62 -6.31 29.85
CA SER A 311 -6.86 -5.87 30.48
C SER A 311 -7.99 -5.95 29.46
N LEU A 312 -8.96 -6.82 29.71
CA LEU A 312 -10.13 -7.01 28.87
C LEU A 312 -11.40 -6.86 29.68
N ARG A 313 -12.26 -5.93 29.26
CA ARG A 313 -13.64 -5.83 29.74
C ARG A 313 -14.56 -6.07 28.56
N ALA A 314 -15.38 -7.10 28.64
CA ALA A 314 -16.18 -7.52 27.50
C ALA A 314 -17.62 -7.85 27.91
N ASN A 315 -18.54 -7.58 26.99
CA ASN A 315 -19.91 -8.05 26.98
C ASN A 315 -20.18 -8.67 25.62
N ALA A 316 -20.66 -9.90 25.58
CA ALA A 316 -20.80 -10.67 24.36
C ALA A 316 -22.08 -11.49 24.35
N SER A 317 -22.58 -11.75 23.15
CA SER A 317 -23.59 -12.77 22.87
C SER A 317 -23.02 -13.73 21.81
N LEU A 318 -22.97 -14.99 22.10
CA LEU A 318 -22.46 -16.03 21.21
C LEU A 318 -23.60 -16.81 20.57
N GLY A 319 -23.67 -16.78 19.27
CA GLY A 319 -24.57 -17.58 18.48
C GLY A 319 -24.08 -19.02 18.32
N LYS A 320 -25.01 -19.94 18.12
CA LYS A 320 -24.71 -21.39 18.01
C LYS A 320 -23.70 -21.70 16.91
N ARG A 321 -23.80 -21.05 15.75
CA ARG A 321 -22.92 -21.31 14.60
C ARG A 321 -21.48 -20.96 14.89
N ASP A 322 -21.24 -19.77 15.45
CA ASP A 322 -19.89 -19.31 15.79
C ASP A 322 -19.32 -20.12 16.93
N LEU A 323 -20.14 -20.44 17.93
CA LEU A 323 -19.73 -21.30 19.05
C LEU A 323 -19.28 -22.68 18.52
N MET A 324 -20.07 -23.31 17.64
CA MET A 324 -19.72 -24.63 17.07
C MET A 324 -18.45 -24.58 16.24
N ARG A 325 -18.24 -23.49 15.47
CA ARG A 325 -16.99 -23.27 14.73
C ARG A 325 -15.80 -23.14 15.66
N PHE A 326 -15.93 -22.30 16.68
CA PHE A 326 -14.87 -22.10 17.65
C PHE A 326 -14.50 -23.40 18.36
N MET A 327 -15.49 -24.18 18.76
CA MET A 327 -15.29 -25.50 19.37
C MET A 327 -14.66 -26.51 18.42
N SER A 328 -14.96 -26.47 17.13
CA SER A 328 -14.34 -27.39 16.16
C SER A 328 -12.84 -27.14 15.97
N GLY A 329 -12.36 -25.91 16.19
CA GLY A 329 -10.95 -25.56 16.19
C GLY A 329 -10.21 -25.81 17.51
N MET A 330 -10.92 -26.13 18.59
CA MET A 330 -10.26 -26.42 19.86
C MET A 330 -9.54 -27.77 19.85
N PRO A 331 -8.37 -27.89 20.52
CA PRO A 331 -7.68 -29.16 20.70
C PRO A 331 -8.59 -30.25 21.32
N ALA A 332 -8.39 -31.48 20.91
CA ALA A 332 -9.23 -32.64 21.32
C ALA A 332 -9.53 -32.77 22.85
N PRO A 333 -8.60 -32.42 23.79
CA PRO A 333 -8.90 -32.49 25.23
C PRO A 333 -10.01 -31.53 25.66
N PHE A 334 -10.15 -30.36 25.01
CA PHE A 334 -11.19 -29.39 25.36
C PHE A 334 -12.57 -29.76 24.79
N ARG A 335 -12.63 -30.50 23.65
CA ARG A 335 -13.90 -30.97 23.07
C ARG A 335 -14.62 -32.01 23.92
N ARG A 336 -13.89 -32.79 24.71
CA ARG A 336 -14.48 -33.87 25.56
C ARG A 336 -15.21 -33.34 26.78
N GLN A 337 -15.04 -32.07 27.15
CA GLN A 337 -15.71 -31.50 28.33
C GLN A 337 -17.10 -30.93 28.05
N TRP A 338 -17.54 -30.92 26.79
CA TRP A 338 -18.86 -30.40 26.40
C TRP A 338 -19.64 -31.54 25.75
N PRO A 339 -20.66 -32.10 26.44
CA PRO A 339 -21.48 -33.15 25.87
C PRO A 339 -22.30 -32.63 24.68
N ASP A 340 -22.33 -33.45 23.61
CA ASP A 340 -23.26 -33.26 22.50
C ASP A 340 -24.70 -33.27 23.02
N LYS A 341 -25.36 -32.13 23.09
CA LYS A 341 -26.80 -32.03 23.33
C LYS A 341 -27.43 -31.08 22.32
#